data_334b2d2a237872414edd47371436c1d2
#
_entry.id   334b2d2a237872414edd47371436c1d2
#
_cell.length_a   1.000
_cell.length_b   1.000
_cell.length_c   1.000
_cell.angle_alpha   90.00
_cell.angle_beta   90.00
_cell.angle_gamma   90.00
#
_symmetry.space_group_name_H-M   'P 1'
#
loop_
_entity.id
_entity.type
_entity.pdbx_description
1 polymer ?
#
loop_
_entity_poly.entity_id
_entity_poly.type
_entity_poly.pdbx_seq_one_letter_code
_entity_poly.pdbx_strand_id
1 'polypeptide(L)'
;MLRTLLGEPPRENSGVLAEAMDNMAKVASMLRKEMNTHQDRDHEYRKLEIWTRGLISSLDELEQSWFAAAFYRKSVVAGYMDDMSPTEQGEYARYVYFYKDGFIRVFSLLDKLGTVLNSLYDLNTGKVKAHFSYFTVLRQFQLLHAHNPLANELEKIRNSYREPVENLRKRRNAEIHYMNAEMTDDLWQRHQGLHDKIQLEDLDSHLEDLRQSLEMVCKSLSAAFRYSNEQWHKNKAASSQRSEHGQP
;
A
#
# COMPACT_ATOMS: atom_id res chain seq x y z
N MET A 1 -7.69 9.48 13.81
CA MET A 1 -6.89 10.26 14.80
C MET A 1 -6.36 11.55 14.21
N LEU A 2 -5.63 11.54 13.09
CA LEU A 2 -5.05 12.75 12.48
C LEU A 2 -6.11 13.78 12.06
N ARG A 3 -7.23 13.36 11.44
CA ARG A 3 -8.34 14.24 11.07
C ARG A 3 -8.86 15.07 12.25
N THR A 4 -9.06 14.44 13.40
CA THR A 4 -9.50 15.14 14.63
C THR A 4 -8.50 16.20 15.08
N LEU A 5 -7.20 15.96 14.95
CA LEU A 5 -6.16 16.94 15.26
C LEU A 5 -6.16 18.12 14.28
N LEU A 6 -6.60 17.89 13.05
CA LEU A 6 -6.73 18.91 12.01
C LEU A 6 -8.11 19.60 11.98
N GLY A 7 -8.98 19.32 12.95
CA GLY A 7 -10.34 19.86 12.98
C GLY A 7 -11.29 19.28 11.95
N GLU A 8 -10.92 18.16 11.31
CA GLU A 8 -11.71 17.52 10.27
C GLU A 8 -12.59 16.39 10.84
N PRO A 9 -13.75 16.10 10.22
CA PRO A 9 -14.62 15.01 10.67
C PRO A 9 -13.92 13.65 10.54
N PRO A 10 -14.35 12.64 11.33
CA PRO A 10 -13.88 11.28 11.18
C PRO A 10 -14.06 10.76 9.74
N ARG A 11 -13.12 9.91 9.32
CA ARG A 11 -13.22 9.29 8.00
C ARG A 11 -14.44 8.38 7.90
N GLU A 12 -15.21 8.55 6.84
CA GLU A 12 -16.18 7.56 6.39
C GLU A 12 -15.53 6.66 5.34
N ASN A 13 -15.47 5.36 5.64
CA ASN A 13 -14.94 4.41 4.66
C ASN A 13 -15.92 4.28 3.50
N SER A 14 -15.47 4.53 2.27
CA SER A 14 -16.24 4.42 1.06
C SER A 14 -15.42 3.90 -0.11
N GLY A 15 -16.07 3.45 -1.16
CA GLY A 15 -15.42 3.01 -2.41
C GLY A 15 -14.41 1.89 -2.20
N VAL A 16 -13.32 1.94 -2.96
CA VAL A 16 -12.28 0.89 -2.98
C VAL A 16 -11.54 0.72 -1.65
N LEU A 17 -11.46 1.78 -0.83
CA LEU A 17 -10.86 1.71 0.49
C LEU A 17 -11.72 0.86 1.43
N ALA A 18 -13.03 1.11 1.47
CA ALA A 18 -13.98 0.32 2.26
C ALA A 18 -13.95 -1.15 1.84
N GLU A 19 -13.99 -1.41 0.53
CA GLU A 19 -13.94 -2.77 -0.03
C GLU A 19 -12.66 -3.51 0.41
N ALA A 20 -11.51 -2.86 0.34
CA ALA A 20 -10.24 -3.45 0.77
C ALA A 20 -10.25 -3.77 2.28
N MET A 21 -10.69 -2.84 3.11
CA MET A 21 -10.82 -3.02 4.56
C MET A 21 -11.75 -4.17 4.91
N ASP A 22 -12.92 -4.24 4.26
CA ASP A 22 -13.92 -5.29 4.50
C ASP A 22 -13.43 -6.67 4.09
N ASN A 23 -12.77 -6.80 2.93
CA ASN A 23 -12.24 -8.07 2.46
C ASN A 23 -11.13 -8.59 3.38
N MET A 24 -10.23 -7.72 3.84
CA MET A 24 -9.23 -8.08 4.84
C MET A 24 -9.85 -8.47 6.18
N ALA A 25 -10.86 -7.73 6.65
CA ALA A 25 -11.54 -8.02 7.91
C ALA A 25 -12.28 -9.38 7.87
N LYS A 26 -12.91 -9.73 6.73
CA LYS A 26 -13.55 -11.04 6.52
C LYS A 26 -12.54 -12.18 6.66
N VAL A 27 -11.39 -12.07 5.99
CA VAL A 27 -10.34 -13.10 6.05
C VAL A 27 -9.75 -13.19 7.47
N ALA A 28 -9.45 -12.06 8.13
CA ALA A 28 -8.98 -12.06 9.51
C ALA A 28 -9.97 -12.74 10.47
N SER A 29 -11.28 -12.47 10.31
CA SER A 29 -12.33 -13.11 11.10
C SER A 29 -12.43 -14.62 10.84
N MET A 30 -12.30 -15.03 9.57
CA MET A 30 -12.27 -16.43 9.17
C MET A 30 -11.08 -17.17 9.80
N LEU A 31 -9.87 -16.64 9.67
CA LEU A 31 -8.66 -17.22 10.26
C LEU A 31 -8.79 -17.39 11.78
N ARG A 32 -9.39 -16.40 12.47
CA ARG A 32 -9.64 -16.47 13.91
C ARG A 32 -10.62 -17.59 14.28
N LYS A 33 -11.65 -17.84 13.47
CA LYS A 33 -12.57 -18.97 13.70
C LYS A 33 -11.87 -20.31 13.56
N GLU A 34 -11.00 -20.46 12.55
CA GLU A 34 -10.25 -21.69 12.35
C GLU A 34 -9.23 -21.96 13.47
N MET A 35 -8.57 -20.93 14.00
CA MET A 35 -7.71 -21.06 15.18
C MET A 35 -8.45 -21.59 16.40
N ASN A 36 -9.72 -21.24 16.55
CA ASN A 36 -10.54 -21.68 17.70
C ASN A 36 -11.13 -23.08 17.49
N THR A 37 -11.32 -23.54 16.26
CA THR A 37 -11.94 -24.82 15.91
C THR A 37 -10.93 -25.93 15.65
N HIS A 38 -9.76 -25.61 15.13
CA HIS A 38 -8.69 -26.54 14.81
C HIS A 38 -7.46 -26.22 15.64
N GLN A 39 -6.72 -27.25 16.06
CA GLN A 39 -5.42 -27.01 16.71
C GLN A 39 -4.45 -26.45 15.65
N ASP A 40 -4.24 -25.13 15.67
CA ASP A 40 -3.23 -24.43 14.86
C ASP A 40 -1.82 -24.71 15.43
N ARG A 41 -1.38 -25.98 15.27
CA ARG A 41 -0.11 -26.47 15.85
C ARG A 41 1.10 -25.71 15.35
N ASP A 42 1.09 -25.34 14.07
CA ASP A 42 2.20 -24.65 13.42
C ASP A 42 2.05 -23.13 13.45
N HIS A 43 1.00 -22.62 14.10
CA HIS A 43 0.69 -21.20 14.23
C HIS A 43 0.53 -20.45 12.89
N GLU A 44 0.25 -21.14 11.77
CA GLU A 44 0.13 -20.54 10.44
C GLU A 44 -1.10 -19.64 10.33
N TYR A 45 -2.27 -20.06 10.86
CA TYR A 45 -3.46 -19.21 10.86
C TYR A 45 -3.27 -17.99 11.74
N ARG A 46 -2.62 -18.16 12.89
CA ARG A 46 -2.31 -17.05 13.80
C ARG A 46 -1.36 -16.03 13.14
N LYS A 47 -0.34 -16.50 12.48
CA LYS A 47 0.60 -15.67 11.71
C LYS A 47 -0.12 -14.85 10.64
N LEU A 48 -0.94 -15.51 9.83
CA LEU A 48 -1.71 -14.86 8.76
C LEU A 48 -2.75 -13.87 9.30
N GLU A 49 -3.41 -14.17 10.41
CA GLU A 49 -4.35 -13.25 11.07
C GLU A 49 -3.62 -11.97 11.54
N ILE A 50 -2.49 -12.11 12.21
CA ILE A 50 -1.67 -10.97 12.68
C ILE A 50 -1.20 -10.13 11.49
N TRP A 51 -0.71 -10.75 10.43
CA TRP A 51 -0.26 -10.06 9.23
C TRP A 51 -1.40 -9.33 8.51
N THR A 52 -2.57 -9.96 8.42
CA THR A 52 -3.76 -9.33 7.82
C THR A 52 -4.19 -8.09 8.61
N ARG A 53 -4.17 -8.14 9.93
CA ARG A 53 -4.41 -6.96 10.77
C ARG A 53 -3.35 -5.89 10.59
N GLY A 54 -2.09 -6.28 10.46
CA GLY A 54 -1.00 -5.38 10.16
C GLY A 54 -1.18 -4.65 8.83
N LEU A 55 -1.74 -5.33 7.80
CA LEU A 55 -2.10 -4.71 6.53
C LEU A 55 -3.25 -3.69 6.70
N ILE A 56 -4.28 -4.01 7.48
CA ILE A 56 -5.39 -3.08 7.78
C ILE A 56 -4.85 -1.80 8.43
N SER A 57 -4.01 -1.93 9.46
CA SER A 57 -3.40 -0.79 10.13
C SER A 57 -2.51 0.02 9.18
N SER A 58 -1.70 -0.66 8.36
CA SER A 58 -0.82 0.01 7.40
C SER A 58 -1.59 0.75 6.30
N LEU A 59 -2.75 0.22 5.89
CA LEU A 59 -3.62 0.91 4.91
C LEU A 59 -4.26 2.15 5.52
N ASP A 60 -4.68 2.08 6.79
CA ASP A 60 -5.18 3.24 7.53
C ASP A 60 -4.12 4.34 7.64
N GLU A 61 -2.89 3.98 7.96
CA GLU A 61 -1.75 4.90 8.05
C GLU A 61 -1.43 5.54 6.69
N LEU A 62 -1.45 4.78 5.60
CA LEU A 62 -1.24 5.31 4.25
C LEU A 62 -2.31 6.33 3.86
N GLU A 63 -3.57 6.02 4.14
CA GLU A 63 -4.68 6.93 3.88
C GLU A 63 -4.56 8.23 4.71
N GLN A 64 -4.15 8.13 5.97
CA GLN A 64 -3.91 9.30 6.82
C GLN A 64 -2.78 10.17 6.28
N SER A 65 -1.71 9.57 5.75
CA SER A 65 -0.58 10.31 5.16
C SER A 65 -1.01 11.07 3.89
N TRP A 66 -1.75 10.40 3.01
CA TRP A 66 -2.32 11.06 1.82
C TRP A 66 -3.27 12.20 2.22
N PHE A 67 -4.18 11.94 3.16
CA PHE A 67 -5.14 12.95 3.62
C PHE A 67 -4.42 14.19 4.19
N ALA A 68 -3.40 13.99 5.03
CA ALA A 68 -2.67 15.10 5.62
C ALA A 68 -1.86 15.87 4.58
N ALA A 69 -1.22 15.19 3.63
CA ALA A 69 -0.55 15.85 2.52
C ALA A 69 -1.55 16.70 1.71
N ALA A 70 -2.73 16.15 1.39
CA ALA A 70 -3.79 16.88 0.70
C ALA A 70 -4.34 18.08 1.50
N PHE A 71 -4.42 17.94 2.83
CA PHE A 71 -4.84 19.01 3.71
C PHE A 71 -3.86 20.17 3.68
N TYR A 72 -2.58 19.93 3.93
CA TYR A 72 -1.55 20.96 3.99
C TYR A 72 -1.24 21.58 2.62
N ARG A 73 -1.37 20.81 1.53
CA ARG A 73 -1.21 21.33 0.16
C ARG A 73 -2.08 22.54 -0.13
N LYS A 74 -3.30 22.59 0.43
CA LYS A 74 -4.25 23.70 0.24
C LYS A 74 -3.71 25.04 0.70
N SER A 75 -2.81 25.04 1.65
CA SER A 75 -2.21 26.26 2.24
C SER A 75 -0.93 26.70 1.54
N VAL A 76 -0.44 25.96 0.54
CA VAL A 76 0.77 26.29 -0.22
C VAL A 76 0.33 26.92 -1.54
N VAL A 77 0.51 28.24 -1.65
CA VAL A 77 0.04 29.07 -2.79
C VAL A 77 1.22 29.60 -3.62
N ALA A 78 2.35 29.89 -2.97
CA ALA A 78 3.54 30.42 -3.61
C ALA A 78 4.11 29.45 -4.64
N GLY A 79 4.57 29.97 -5.78
CA GLY A 79 5.27 29.18 -6.80
C GLY A 79 6.76 29.03 -6.53
N TYR A 80 7.31 29.77 -5.56
CA TYR A 80 8.72 29.77 -5.19
C TYR A 80 8.87 29.71 -3.67
N MET A 81 9.86 28.96 -3.17
CA MET A 81 10.13 28.86 -1.74
C MET A 81 10.40 30.22 -1.08
N ASP A 82 11.15 31.08 -1.81
CA ASP A 82 11.58 32.38 -1.31
C ASP A 82 10.41 33.39 -1.20
N ASP A 83 9.27 33.12 -1.83
CA ASP A 83 8.08 33.97 -1.77
C ASP A 83 7.09 33.51 -0.67
N MET A 84 7.35 32.39 0.00
CA MET A 84 6.51 31.89 1.07
C MET A 84 6.60 32.74 2.32
N SER A 85 5.45 33.03 2.94
CA SER A 85 5.41 33.52 4.32
C SER A 85 5.94 32.45 5.29
N PRO A 86 6.39 32.84 6.51
CA PRO A 86 6.82 31.85 7.52
C PRO A 86 5.75 30.81 7.87
N THR A 87 4.48 31.18 7.83
CA THR A 87 3.36 30.24 8.04
C THR A 87 3.27 29.25 6.89
N GLU A 88 3.33 29.73 5.66
CA GLU A 88 3.26 28.88 4.46
C GLU A 88 4.45 27.93 4.36
N GLN A 89 5.66 28.36 4.73
CA GLN A 89 6.83 27.48 4.84
C GLN A 89 6.57 26.34 5.84
N GLY A 90 5.92 26.61 6.96
CA GLY A 90 5.52 25.59 7.92
C GLY A 90 4.50 24.59 7.35
N GLU A 91 3.53 25.08 6.55
CA GLU A 91 2.54 24.22 5.90
C GLU A 91 3.17 23.37 4.77
N TYR A 92 4.09 23.97 3.99
CA TYR A 92 4.89 23.24 2.99
C TYR A 92 5.73 22.14 3.61
N ALA A 93 6.43 22.41 4.71
CA ALA A 93 7.22 21.40 5.42
C ALA A 93 6.35 20.22 5.90
N ARG A 94 5.13 20.48 6.40
CA ARG A 94 4.16 19.44 6.77
C ARG A 94 3.66 18.65 5.55
N TYR A 95 3.35 19.33 4.45
CA TYR A 95 3.02 18.69 3.18
C TYR A 95 4.13 17.71 2.75
N VAL A 96 5.38 18.17 2.72
CA VAL A 96 6.55 17.36 2.33
C VAL A 96 6.69 16.13 3.24
N TYR A 97 6.57 16.32 4.55
CA TYR A 97 6.65 15.23 5.53
C TYR A 97 5.60 14.13 5.26
N PHE A 98 4.33 14.50 5.14
CA PHE A 98 3.26 13.53 4.94
C PHE A 98 3.27 12.92 3.53
N TYR A 99 3.68 13.66 2.54
CA TYR A 99 3.87 13.14 1.19
C TYR A 99 4.99 12.07 1.15
N LYS A 100 6.14 12.36 1.76
CA LYS A 100 7.26 11.40 1.88
C LYS A 100 6.85 10.15 2.68
N ASP A 101 6.18 10.31 3.80
CA ASP A 101 5.63 9.20 4.58
C ASP A 101 4.66 8.36 3.71
N GLY A 102 3.79 9.01 2.94
CA GLY A 102 2.83 8.35 2.05
C GLY A 102 3.49 7.47 1.00
N PHE A 103 4.47 7.97 0.25
CA PHE A 103 5.08 7.15 -0.80
C PHE A 103 5.95 6.00 -0.23
N ILE A 104 6.58 6.17 0.92
CA ILE A 104 7.27 5.06 1.61
C ILE A 104 6.28 3.98 2.01
N ARG A 105 5.11 4.36 2.54
CA ARG A 105 4.06 3.44 2.94
C ARG A 105 3.42 2.68 1.78
N VAL A 106 3.27 3.28 0.59
CA VAL A 106 2.81 2.59 -0.61
C VAL A 106 3.65 1.33 -0.87
N PHE A 107 4.97 1.48 -0.93
CA PHE A 107 5.85 0.33 -1.22
C PHE A 107 5.94 -0.65 -0.05
N SER A 108 6.01 -0.15 1.18
CA SER A 108 6.00 -0.99 2.37
C SER A 108 4.75 -1.88 2.45
N LEU A 109 3.58 -1.32 2.14
CA LEU A 109 2.31 -2.05 2.17
C LEU A 109 2.24 -3.09 1.04
N LEU A 110 2.67 -2.73 -0.16
CA LEU A 110 2.76 -3.69 -1.28
C LEU A 110 3.71 -4.85 -0.95
N ASP A 111 4.87 -4.59 -0.35
CA ASP A 111 5.83 -5.63 -0.01
C ASP A 111 5.29 -6.54 1.13
N LYS A 112 4.58 -5.98 2.11
CA LYS A 112 3.84 -6.76 3.12
C LYS A 112 2.76 -7.63 2.47
N LEU A 113 1.99 -7.10 1.52
CA LEU A 113 1.02 -7.89 0.75
C LEU A 113 1.72 -9.02 -0.01
N GLY A 114 2.85 -8.73 -0.66
CA GLY A 114 3.67 -9.76 -1.32
C GLY A 114 4.08 -10.88 -0.37
N THR A 115 4.49 -10.54 0.86
CA THR A 115 4.85 -11.52 1.89
C THR A 115 3.66 -12.40 2.28
N VAL A 116 2.47 -11.81 2.47
CA VAL A 116 1.23 -12.53 2.77
C VAL A 116 0.87 -13.48 1.63
N LEU A 117 0.88 -13.02 0.38
CA LEU A 117 0.57 -13.83 -0.80
C LEU A 117 1.57 -14.98 -0.98
N ASN A 118 2.85 -14.71 -0.77
CA ASN A 118 3.89 -15.74 -0.84
C ASN A 118 3.65 -16.86 0.18
N SER A 119 3.23 -16.53 1.40
CA SER A 119 2.90 -17.51 2.44
C SER A 119 1.57 -18.22 2.18
N LEU A 120 0.50 -17.50 1.80
CA LEU A 120 -0.82 -18.07 1.55
C LEU A 120 -0.84 -19.12 0.43
N TYR A 121 0.00 -18.92 -0.60
CA TYR A 121 -0.01 -19.73 -1.81
C TYR A 121 1.28 -20.54 -2.00
N ASP A 122 2.12 -20.61 -0.99
CA ASP A 122 3.40 -21.36 -1.00
C ASP A 122 4.25 -21.12 -2.26
N LEU A 123 4.38 -19.85 -2.66
CA LEU A 123 5.06 -19.48 -3.91
C LEU A 123 6.57 -19.67 -3.86
N ASN A 124 7.14 -19.83 -2.67
CA ASN A 124 8.57 -20.05 -2.45
C ASN A 124 9.46 -18.98 -3.09
N THR A 125 9.00 -17.74 -3.19
CA THR A 125 9.69 -16.62 -3.85
C THR A 125 11.08 -16.38 -3.22
N GLY A 126 11.24 -16.64 -1.92
CA GLY A 126 12.51 -16.54 -1.20
C GLY A 126 13.63 -17.43 -1.75
N LYS A 127 13.30 -18.55 -2.40
CA LYS A 127 14.28 -19.42 -3.08
C LYS A 127 14.83 -18.79 -4.36
N VAL A 128 14.06 -17.88 -4.98
CA VAL A 128 14.48 -17.15 -6.19
C VAL A 128 15.23 -15.88 -5.82
N LYS A 129 14.77 -15.17 -4.78
CA LYS A 129 15.37 -13.94 -4.28
C LYS A 129 15.13 -13.83 -2.77
N ALA A 130 16.19 -13.81 -1.97
CA ALA A 130 16.10 -13.74 -0.50
C ALA A 130 15.28 -12.55 0.01
N HIS A 131 15.47 -11.37 -0.59
CA HIS A 131 14.68 -10.17 -0.34
C HIS A 131 13.83 -9.87 -1.56
N PHE A 132 12.57 -10.25 -1.52
CA PHE A 132 11.63 -10.06 -2.63
C PHE A 132 10.64 -8.93 -2.36
N SER A 133 10.22 -8.27 -3.43
CA SER A 133 9.17 -7.26 -3.41
C SER A 133 7.84 -7.85 -3.90
N TYR A 134 6.74 -7.11 -3.70
CA TYR A 134 5.45 -7.40 -4.30
C TYR A 134 5.54 -7.75 -5.80
N PHE A 135 6.29 -6.97 -6.56
CA PHE A 135 6.46 -7.19 -8.00
C PHE A 135 7.22 -8.49 -8.34
N THR A 136 8.10 -8.94 -7.44
CA THR A 136 8.74 -10.26 -7.57
C THR A 136 7.73 -11.39 -7.36
N VAL A 137 6.83 -11.23 -6.39
CA VAL A 137 5.75 -12.19 -6.12
C VAL A 137 4.79 -12.30 -7.29
N LEU A 138 4.39 -11.18 -7.91
CA LEU A 138 3.56 -11.18 -9.13
C LEU A 138 4.22 -11.98 -10.25
N ARG A 139 5.53 -11.79 -10.47
CA ARG A 139 6.28 -12.57 -11.47
C ARG A 139 6.31 -14.05 -11.12
N GLN A 140 6.41 -14.41 -9.84
CA GLN A 140 6.43 -15.80 -9.40
C GLN A 140 5.09 -16.49 -9.66
N PHE A 141 3.96 -15.83 -9.45
CA PHE A 141 2.65 -16.34 -9.84
C PHE A 141 2.58 -16.72 -11.32
N GLN A 142 3.11 -15.84 -12.19
CA GLN A 142 3.14 -16.10 -13.63
C GLN A 142 4.05 -17.27 -14.00
N LEU A 143 5.24 -17.34 -13.40
CA LEU A 143 6.21 -18.41 -13.67
C LEU A 143 5.71 -19.79 -13.23
N LEU A 144 5.00 -19.85 -12.11
CA LEU A 144 4.44 -21.09 -11.58
C LEU A 144 3.09 -21.47 -12.22
N HIS A 145 2.51 -20.59 -13.04
CA HIS A 145 1.15 -20.73 -13.56
C HIS A 145 0.12 -21.05 -12.46
N ALA A 146 0.37 -20.53 -11.25
CA ALA A 146 -0.45 -20.75 -10.07
C ALA A 146 -1.47 -19.63 -9.91
N HIS A 147 -2.69 -19.99 -9.49
CA HIS A 147 -3.74 -19.02 -9.17
C HIS A 147 -3.96 -17.98 -10.29
N ASN A 148 -3.98 -18.40 -11.53
CA ASN A 148 -4.07 -17.54 -12.72
C ASN A 148 -5.14 -16.43 -12.65
N PRO A 149 -6.36 -16.66 -12.13
CA PRO A 149 -7.35 -15.59 -12.01
C PRO A 149 -6.86 -14.41 -11.16
N LEU A 150 -6.25 -14.70 -10.00
CA LEU A 150 -5.67 -13.67 -9.13
C LEU A 150 -4.45 -13.02 -9.79
N ALA A 151 -3.53 -13.82 -10.33
CA ALA A 151 -2.32 -13.32 -10.99
C ALA A 151 -2.65 -12.33 -12.11
N ASN A 152 -3.61 -12.66 -12.96
CA ASN A 152 -4.05 -11.81 -14.07
C ASN A 152 -4.74 -10.53 -13.57
N GLU A 153 -5.56 -10.60 -12.53
CA GLU A 153 -6.21 -9.44 -11.94
C GLU A 153 -5.19 -8.47 -11.34
N LEU A 154 -4.24 -8.98 -10.54
CA LEU A 154 -3.19 -8.16 -9.94
C LEU A 154 -2.26 -7.53 -10.99
N GLU A 155 -1.94 -8.26 -12.06
CA GLU A 155 -1.14 -7.73 -13.16
C GLU A 155 -1.90 -6.64 -13.93
N LYS A 156 -3.20 -6.81 -14.16
CA LYS A 156 -4.05 -5.76 -14.77
C LYS A 156 -4.08 -4.51 -13.90
N ILE A 157 -4.26 -4.65 -12.59
CA ILE A 157 -4.21 -3.52 -11.65
C ILE A 157 -2.85 -2.83 -11.74
N ARG A 158 -1.75 -3.57 -11.63
CA ARG A 158 -0.39 -3.03 -11.74
C ARG A 158 -0.19 -2.22 -13.03
N ASN A 159 -0.66 -2.73 -14.17
CA ASN A 159 -0.46 -2.08 -15.45
C ASN A 159 -1.31 -0.81 -15.58
N SER A 160 -2.51 -0.77 -15.00
CA SER A 160 -3.38 0.42 -15.01
C SER A 160 -2.82 1.58 -14.19
N TYR A 161 -1.97 1.32 -13.19
CA TYR A 161 -1.37 2.32 -12.31
C TYR A 161 0.16 2.41 -12.46
N ARG A 162 0.68 1.97 -13.61
CA ARG A 162 2.13 1.87 -13.83
C ARG A 162 2.83 3.20 -13.66
N GLU A 163 2.34 4.25 -14.31
CA GLU A 163 2.98 5.55 -14.35
C GLU A 163 3.09 6.21 -12.97
N PRO A 164 2.00 6.42 -12.19
CA PRO A 164 2.09 7.02 -10.87
C PRO A 164 2.97 6.21 -9.90
N VAL A 165 2.93 4.88 -9.97
CA VAL A 165 3.78 4.04 -9.13
C VAL A 165 5.26 4.14 -9.51
N GLU A 166 5.59 4.24 -10.80
CA GLU A 166 6.97 4.47 -11.25
C GLU A 166 7.49 5.85 -10.84
N ASN A 167 6.66 6.90 -10.90
CA ASN A 167 6.99 8.22 -10.41
C ASN A 167 7.29 8.21 -8.91
N LEU A 168 6.41 7.63 -8.10
CA LEU A 168 6.68 7.50 -6.66
C LEU A 168 7.92 6.66 -6.35
N ARG A 169 8.19 5.62 -7.15
CA ARG A 169 9.40 4.80 -6.98
C ARG A 169 10.68 5.61 -7.21
N LYS A 170 10.70 6.46 -8.22
CA LYS A 170 11.84 7.37 -8.49
C LYS A 170 12.07 8.30 -7.30
N ARG A 171 11.00 8.93 -6.79
CA ARG A 171 11.05 9.83 -5.64
C ARG A 171 11.50 9.13 -4.36
N ARG A 172 10.93 7.94 -4.07
CA ARG A 172 11.38 7.13 -2.94
C ARG A 172 12.86 6.77 -3.02
N ASN A 173 13.33 6.36 -4.20
CA ASN A 173 14.73 6.00 -4.38
C ASN A 173 15.64 7.22 -4.20
N ALA A 174 15.22 8.39 -4.68
CA ALA A 174 15.94 9.64 -4.43
C ALA A 174 16.02 9.92 -2.92
N GLU A 175 14.91 9.85 -2.20
CA GLU A 175 14.85 10.07 -0.76
C GLU A 175 15.73 9.11 0.06
N ILE A 176 15.79 7.84 -0.33
CA ILE A 176 16.54 6.83 0.44
C ILE A 176 18.04 6.83 0.11
N HIS A 177 18.41 7.14 -1.14
CA HIS A 177 19.77 6.93 -1.62
C HIS A 177 20.56 8.22 -1.88
N TYR A 178 19.91 9.37 -1.89
CA TYR A 178 20.57 10.64 -2.14
C TYR A 178 20.39 11.57 -0.93
N MET A 179 21.45 12.33 -0.61
CA MET A 179 21.42 13.37 0.43
C MET A 179 20.78 14.63 -0.14
N ASN A 180 19.47 14.59 -0.34
CA ASN A 180 18.73 15.74 -0.80
C ASN A 180 18.13 16.52 0.35
N ALA A 181 17.88 17.80 0.10
CA ALA A 181 17.08 18.64 0.97
C ALA A 181 15.61 18.15 0.97
N GLU A 182 14.65 19.00 1.13
CA GLU A 182 13.27 18.65 1.41
C GLU A 182 12.56 18.00 0.22
N MET A 183 12.86 18.43 -1.02
CA MET A 183 12.42 17.76 -2.23
C MET A 183 13.62 17.58 -3.19
N THR A 184 13.47 16.75 -4.20
CA THR A 184 14.58 16.19 -4.99
C THR A 184 15.47 17.24 -5.65
N ASP A 185 14.93 18.40 -5.97
CA ASP A 185 15.63 19.43 -6.77
C ASP A 185 16.09 20.66 -5.98
N ASP A 186 15.67 20.84 -4.73
CA ASP A 186 15.91 22.07 -3.96
C ASP A 186 17.40 22.39 -3.78
N LEU A 187 18.23 21.39 -3.48
CA LEU A 187 19.68 21.58 -3.34
C LEU A 187 20.37 21.84 -4.70
N TRP A 188 19.91 21.18 -5.76
CA TRP A 188 20.47 21.41 -7.10
C TRP A 188 20.15 22.81 -7.59
N GLN A 189 18.93 23.29 -7.40
CA GLN A 189 18.55 24.65 -7.77
C GLN A 189 19.37 25.67 -7.01
N ARG A 190 19.56 25.48 -5.69
CA ARG A 190 20.42 26.33 -4.88
C ARG A 190 21.90 26.34 -5.32
N HIS A 191 22.38 25.19 -5.81
CA HIS A 191 23.76 25.07 -6.27
C HIS A 191 23.97 25.68 -7.66
N GLN A 192 23.01 25.56 -8.56
CA GLN A 192 23.09 26.06 -9.93
C GLN A 192 22.74 27.54 -10.03
N GLY A 193 21.78 28.02 -9.24
CA GLY A 193 21.29 29.39 -9.27
C GLY A 193 21.72 30.16 -8.03
N LEU A 194 22.96 30.65 -8.00
CA LEU A 194 23.48 31.47 -6.88
C LEU A 194 22.61 32.71 -6.56
N HIS A 195 21.65 33.08 -7.42
CA HIS A 195 20.79 34.25 -7.27
C HIS A 195 19.32 34.04 -7.72
N ASP A 196 18.94 32.84 -8.18
CA ASP A 196 17.58 32.58 -8.65
C ASP A 196 16.73 31.98 -7.51
N LYS A 197 15.45 32.38 -7.49
CA LYS A 197 14.47 31.83 -6.56
C LYS A 197 14.27 30.34 -6.82
N ILE A 198 14.06 29.57 -5.75
CA ILE A 198 13.79 28.14 -5.83
C ILE A 198 12.34 27.94 -6.22
N GLN A 199 12.13 27.42 -7.45
CA GLN A 199 10.81 27.07 -7.95
C GLN A 199 10.34 25.77 -7.28
N LEU A 200 9.09 25.72 -6.85
CA LEU A 200 8.48 24.50 -6.34
C LEU A 200 8.21 23.50 -7.47
N GLU A 201 8.36 22.23 -7.15
CA GLU A 201 7.90 21.14 -8.00
C GLU A 201 6.36 21.17 -8.14
N ASP A 202 5.81 20.43 -9.12
CA ASP A 202 4.36 20.28 -9.29
C ASP A 202 3.76 19.44 -8.16
N LEU A 203 3.42 20.10 -7.05
CA LEU A 203 2.91 19.47 -5.84
C LEU A 203 1.54 18.79 -6.07
N ASP A 204 0.73 19.30 -7.01
CA ASP A 204 -0.58 18.72 -7.33
C ASP A 204 -0.42 17.42 -8.11
N SER A 205 0.49 17.37 -9.08
CA SER A 205 0.86 16.14 -9.77
C SER A 205 1.41 15.09 -8.81
N HIS A 206 2.25 15.52 -7.85
CA HIS A 206 2.79 14.63 -6.82
C HIS A 206 1.70 14.02 -5.94
N LEU A 207 0.75 14.84 -5.53
CA LEU A 207 -0.37 14.38 -4.70
C LEU A 207 -1.30 13.44 -5.46
N GLU A 208 -1.51 13.69 -6.76
CA GLU A 208 -2.30 12.83 -7.63
C GLU A 208 -1.62 11.46 -7.86
N ASP A 209 -0.28 11.44 -8.07
CA ASP A 209 0.48 10.19 -8.14
C ASP A 209 0.32 9.36 -6.84
N LEU A 210 0.35 10.02 -5.67
CA LEU A 210 0.15 9.36 -4.38
C LEU A 210 -1.29 8.84 -4.23
N ARG A 211 -2.30 9.62 -4.64
CA ARG A 211 -3.71 9.22 -4.62
C ARG A 211 -3.96 8.00 -5.48
N GLN A 212 -3.45 7.99 -6.71
CA GLN A 212 -3.61 6.86 -7.63
C GLN A 212 -2.86 5.62 -7.13
N SER A 213 -1.70 5.81 -6.53
CA SER A 213 -0.95 4.70 -5.93
C SER A 213 -1.65 4.10 -4.70
N LEU A 214 -2.29 4.93 -3.86
CA LEU A 214 -3.17 4.47 -2.79
C LEU A 214 -4.34 3.66 -3.35
N GLU A 215 -4.98 4.13 -4.42
CA GLU A 215 -6.06 3.40 -5.09
C GLU A 215 -5.60 2.04 -5.63
N MET A 216 -4.42 1.99 -6.25
CA MET A 216 -3.78 0.73 -6.69
C MET A 216 -3.58 -0.25 -5.53
N VAL A 217 -3.08 0.24 -4.40
CA VAL A 217 -2.91 -0.57 -3.18
C VAL A 217 -4.24 -1.12 -2.70
N CYS A 218 -5.28 -0.28 -2.60
CA CYS A 218 -6.63 -0.72 -2.20
C CYS A 218 -7.18 -1.81 -3.12
N LYS A 219 -7.08 -1.63 -4.44
CA LYS A 219 -7.54 -2.63 -5.42
C LYS A 219 -6.75 -3.93 -5.32
N SER A 220 -5.43 -3.85 -5.12
CA SER A 220 -4.60 -5.04 -4.96
C SER A 220 -4.94 -5.83 -3.69
N LEU A 221 -5.16 -5.13 -2.58
CA LEU A 221 -5.61 -5.74 -1.32
C LEU A 221 -7.00 -6.36 -1.47
N SER A 222 -7.96 -5.61 -2.05
CA SER A 222 -9.32 -6.11 -2.27
C SER A 222 -9.32 -7.39 -3.11
N ALA A 223 -8.63 -7.39 -4.26
CA ALA A 223 -8.54 -8.56 -5.15
C ALA A 223 -7.90 -9.76 -4.45
N ALA A 224 -6.78 -9.56 -3.74
CA ALA A 224 -6.08 -10.62 -3.03
C ALA A 224 -6.93 -11.27 -1.94
N PHE A 225 -7.56 -10.47 -1.09
CA PHE A 225 -8.32 -10.99 0.05
C PHE A 225 -9.72 -11.50 -0.35
N ARG A 226 -10.37 -10.93 -1.36
CA ARG A 226 -11.58 -11.50 -1.97
C ARG A 226 -11.29 -12.89 -2.53
N TYR A 227 -10.24 -13.03 -3.35
CA TYR A 227 -9.85 -14.33 -3.92
C TYR A 227 -9.51 -15.34 -2.83
N SER A 228 -8.76 -14.95 -1.79
CA SER A 228 -8.43 -15.83 -0.67
C SER A 228 -9.67 -16.35 0.05
N ASN A 229 -10.65 -15.48 0.30
CA ASN A 229 -11.93 -15.86 0.91
C ASN A 229 -12.71 -16.86 0.04
N GLU A 230 -12.78 -16.62 -1.28
CA GLU A 230 -13.44 -17.53 -2.22
C GLU A 230 -12.77 -18.90 -2.29
N GLN A 231 -11.43 -18.95 -2.34
CA GLN A 231 -10.68 -20.21 -2.34
C GLN A 231 -10.88 -20.99 -1.05
N TRP A 232 -10.91 -20.31 0.08
CA TRP A 232 -11.18 -20.93 1.37
C TRP A 232 -12.53 -21.65 1.39
N HIS A 233 -13.60 -20.97 0.96
CA HIS A 233 -14.93 -21.56 0.92
C HIS A 233 -15.02 -22.76 -0.04
N LYS A 234 -14.37 -22.68 -1.20
CA LYS A 234 -14.31 -23.79 -2.17
C LYS A 234 -13.61 -25.02 -1.56
N ASN A 235 -12.47 -24.82 -0.91
CA ASN A 235 -11.70 -25.91 -0.30
C ASN A 235 -12.49 -26.57 0.84
N LYS A 236 -13.18 -25.78 1.66
CA LYS A 236 -14.00 -26.31 2.76
C LYS A 236 -15.20 -27.11 2.26
N ALA A 237 -15.88 -26.65 1.22
CA ALA A 237 -16.97 -27.40 0.58
C ALA A 237 -16.50 -28.74 -0.01
N ALA A 238 -15.34 -28.73 -0.69
CA ALA A 238 -14.75 -29.95 -1.26
C ALA A 238 -14.33 -30.97 -0.17
N SER A 239 -13.84 -30.49 0.98
CA SER A 239 -13.48 -31.36 2.12
C SER A 239 -14.72 -32.00 2.77
N SER A 240 -15.82 -31.24 2.91
CA SER A 240 -17.08 -31.76 3.46
C SER A 240 -17.69 -32.85 2.57
N GLN A 241 -17.68 -32.68 1.24
CA GLN A 241 -18.18 -33.68 0.30
C GLN A 241 -17.36 -34.97 0.32
N ARG A 242 -16.05 -34.90 0.53
CA ARG A 242 -15.20 -36.09 0.63
C ARG A 242 -15.45 -36.88 1.91
N SER A 243 -15.76 -36.22 3.02
CA SER A 243 -16.11 -36.89 4.29
C SER A 243 -17.48 -37.57 4.23
N GLU A 244 -18.42 -37.07 3.46
CA GLU A 244 -19.75 -37.70 3.27
C GLU A 244 -19.72 -38.92 2.34
N HIS A 245 -18.79 -38.98 1.38
CA HIS A 245 -18.66 -40.08 0.41
C HIS A 245 -17.62 -41.15 0.81
N GLY A 246 -16.95 -40.97 1.94
CA GLY A 246 -15.88 -41.83 2.44
C GLY A 246 -16.27 -42.75 3.62
N GLN A 247 -17.54 -43.00 3.85
CA GLN A 247 -17.95 -44.09 4.73
C GLN A 247 -18.17 -45.37 3.93
N PRO A 248 -17.48 -46.47 4.30
CA PRO A 248 -17.65 -47.79 3.66
C PRO A 248 -19.00 -48.42 3.95
#